data_3f6d12eef28751c6320975cd4397f165
#
_entry.id   3f6d12eef28751c6320975cd4397f165
#
_cell.length_a   1.000
_cell.length_b   1.000
_cell.length_c   1.000
_cell.angle_alpha   90.00
_cell.angle_beta   90.00
_cell.angle_gamma   90.00
#
_symmetry.space_group_name_H-M   'P 1'
#
loop_
_entity.id
_entity.type
_entity.pdbx_description
1 polymer ?
#
loop_
_entity_poly.entity_id
_entity_poly.type
_entity_poly.pdbx_seq_one_letter_code
_entity_poly.pdbx_strand_id
1 'polypeptide(L)'
;DVYKRQGFKHLCKIFSFPGGIASHAAPETPGSIHEGGELGYALSHAAGAILDNPDVIAATVIGDGEGETGPLMAGWLSNTFINPVNDGAILPIFYLNGGKIHNPTIFERKTDEELTLFFEGLGWKPIFADVTAISENHEAAHALFAAKLDEAIEEIKKVQAEARKGSAEDCLL
;
A
#
# COMPACT_ATOMS: atom_id res chain seq x y z
N ASP A 1 23.99 -12.52 -18.94
CA ASP A 1 24.30 -12.32 -17.56
C ASP A 1 24.19 -13.63 -16.77
N VAL A 2 25.33 -14.33 -16.60
CA VAL A 2 25.42 -15.68 -16.01
C VAL A 2 25.01 -15.67 -14.54
N TYR A 3 25.36 -14.61 -13.80
CA TYR A 3 25.07 -14.50 -12.36
C TYR A 3 23.57 -14.32 -12.09
N LYS A 4 22.89 -13.51 -12.88
CA LYS A 4 21.42 -13.35 -12.77
C LYS A 4 20.71 -14.66 -13.08
N ARG A 5 21.17 -15.38 -14.12
CA ARG A 5 20.59 -16.66 -14.50
C ARG A 5 20.82 -17.75 -13.44
N GLN A 6 22.00 -17.76 -12.81
CA GLN A 6 22.31 -18.67 -11.70
C GLN A 6 21.49 -18.35 -10.45
N GLY A 7 21.37 -17.06 -10.10
CA GLY A 7 20.53 -16.60 -9.00
C GLY A 7 19.07 -16.99 -9.20
N PHE A 8 18.51 -16.78 -10.39
CA PHE A 8 17.14 -17.17 -10.72
C PHE A 8 16.93 -18.70 -10.62
N LYS A 9 17.87 -19.50 -11.12
CA LYS A 9 17.82 -20.97 -10.97
C LYS A 9 17.88 -21.40 -9.51
N HIS A 10 18.66 -20.70 -8.69
CA HIS A 10 18.74 -20.97 -7.26
C HIS A 10 17.41 -20.62 -6.57
N LEU A 11 16.86 -19.43 -6.83
CA LEU A 11 15.55 -19.02 -6.36
C LEU A 11 14.47 -20.08 -6.65
N CYS A 12 14.39 -20.57 -7.90
CA CYS A 12 13.42 -21.59 -8.26
C CYS A 12 13.58 -22.91 -7.49
N LYS A 13 14.80 -23.21 -7.01
CA LYS A 13 15.07 -24.43 -6.24
C LYS A 13 14.66 -24.32 -4.78
N ILE A 14 14.78 -23.12 -4.20
CA ILE A 14 14.55 -22.89 -2.77
C ILE A 14 13.20 -22.21 -2.49
N PHE A 15 12.44 -21.88 -3.54
CA PHE A 15 11.14 -21.24 -3.42
C PHE A 15 10.15 -22.13 -2.66
N SER A 16 9.56 -21.60 -1.61
CA SER A 16 8.63 -22.29 -0.69
C SER A 16 9.21 -23.54 -0.02
N PHE A 17 10.53 -23.66 0.05
CA PHE A 17 11.20 -24.77 0.73
C PHE A 17 11.55 -24.37 2.17
N PRO A 18 11.53 -25.29 3.15
CA PRO A 18 11.97 -24.98 4.50
C PRO A 18 13.39 -24.38 4.52
N GLY A 19 13.53 -23.19 5.11
CA GLY A 19 14.79 -22.43 5.10
C GLY A 19 15.14 -21.75 3.78
N GLY A 20 14.23 -21.78 2.79
CA GLY A 20 14.37 -21.08 1.52
C GLY A 20 13.60 -19.76 1.49
N ILE A 21 13.20 -19.35 0.30
CA ILE A 21 12.46 -18.11 0.09
C ILE A 21 10.96 -18.39 0.24
N ALA A 22 10.28 -17.58 1.06
CA ALA A 22 8.82 -17.63 1.22
C ALA A 22 8.09 -17.31 -0.10
N SER A 23 6.91 -17.90 -0.29
CA SER A 23 6.07 -17.65 -1.47
C SER A 23 5.44 -16.26 -1.48
N HIS A 24 5.33 -15.63 -0.32
CA HIS A 24 4.83 -14.26 -0.14
C HIS A 24 5.92 -13.40 0.49
N ALA A 25 5.79 -12.08 0.38
CA ALA A 25 6.64 -11.18 1.14
C ALA A 25 6.48 -11.45 2.65
N ALA A 26 7.59 -11.57 3.36
CA ALA A 26 7.63 -11.96 4.76
C ALA A 26 8.65 -11.08 5.49
N PRO A 27 8.63 -11.03 6.84
CA PRO A 27 9.57 -10.22 7.62
C PRO A 27 11.05 -10.52 7.34
N GLU A 28 11.37 -11.72 6.84
CA GLU A 28 12.72 -12.08 6.40
C GLU A 28 13.15 -11.40 5.09
N THR A 29 12.18 -10.86 4.34
CA THR A 29 12.47 -10.09 3.13
C THR A 29 12.93 -8.69 3.54
N PRO A 30 14.14 -8.24 3.14
CA PRO A 30 14.65 -6.93 3.50
C PRO A 30 13.67 -5.80 3.18
N GLY A 31 13.32 -4.99 4.19
CA GLY A 31 12.36 -3.89 4.09
C GLY A 31 10.90 -4.28 4.27
N SER A 32 10.57 -5.57 4.38
CA SER A 32 9.22 -6.02 4.72
C SER A 32 9.06 -6.20 6.23
N ILE A 33 7.88 -5.86 6.73
CA ILE A 33 7.50 -6.05 8.15
C ILE A 33 6.26 -6.96 8.28
N HIS A 34 5.70 -7.41 7.18
CA HIS A 34 4.43 -8.13 7.14
C HIS A 34 4.54 -9.44 6.36
N GLU A 35 3.84 -10.47 6.82
CA GLU A 35 3.63 -11.72 6.08
C GLU A 35 2.48 -11.54 5.09
N GLY A 36 2.80 -11.41 3.81
CA GLY A 36 1.83 -11.11 2.75
C GLY A 36 0.78 -12.20 2.50
N GLY A 37 0.97 -13.40 3.02
CA GLY A 37 -0.03 -14.48 2.98
C GLY A 37 -1.13 -14.34 4.05
N GLU A 38 -0.89 -13.54 5.07
CA GLU A 38 -1.85 -13.22 6.14
C GLU A 38 -2.75 -12.06 5.71
N LEU A 39 -3.77 -12.34 4.90
CA LEU A 39 -4.63 -11.32 4.31
C LEU A 39 -5.46 -10.56 5.34
N GLY A 40 -5.49 -9.24 5.20
CA GLY A 40 -6.33 -8.35 6.01
C GLY A 40 -5.57 -7.55 7.08
N TYR A 41 -4.30 -7.79 7.30
CA TYR A 41 -3.53 -7.16 8.39
C TYR A 41 -2.46 -6.18 7.93
N ALA A 42 -2.20 -6.08 6.63
CA ALA A 42 -1.14 -5.24 6.08
C ALA A 42 -1.24 -3.78 6.53
N LEU A 43 -2.44 -3.19 6.46
CA LEU A 43 -2.68 -1.81 6.85
C LEU A 43 -2.50 -1.58 8.36
N SER A 44 -2.97 -2.51 9.19
CA SER A 44 -2.81 -2.42 10.65
C SER A 44 -1.35 -2.57 11.07
N HIS A 45 -0.57 -3.41 10.39
CA HIS A 45 0.87 -3.53 10.62
C HIS A 45 1.61 -2.26 10.21
N ALA A 46 1.24 -1.66 9.07
CA ALA A 46 1.80 -0.37 8.66
C ALA A 46 1.48 0.73 9.68
N ALA A 47 0.24 0.77 10.20
CA ALA A 47 -0.15 1.69 11.25
C ALA A 47 0.71 1.52 12.52
N GLY A 48 0.90 0.26 12.97
CA GLY A 48 1.77 -0.02 14.12
C GLY A 48 3.23 0.40 13.91
N ALA A 49 3.74 0.26 12.69
CA ALA A 49 5.14 0.59 12.37
C ALA A 49 5.46 2.09 12.40
N ILE A 50 4.47 2.95 12.19
CA ILE A 50 4.66 4.40 12.12
C ILE A 50 4.41 5.12 13.45
N LEU A 51 3.82 4.45 14.44
CA LEU A 51 3.58 5.05 15.75
C LEU A 51 4.91 5.48 16.40
N ASP A 52 4.95 6.70 16.93
CA ASP A 52 6.14 7.33 17.52
C ASP A 52 7.36 7.45 16.55
N ASN A 53 7.12 7.34 15.24
CA ASN A 53 8.17 7.42 14.21
C ASN A 53 7.83 8.50 13.15
N PRO A 54 7.91 9.79 13.50
CA PRO A 54 7.38 10.88 12.67
C PRO A 54 8.05 11.06 11.31
N ASP A 55 9.21 10.45 11.10
CA ASP A 55 9.97 10.57 9.84
C ASP A 55 9.79 9.35 8.91
N VAL A 56 8.98 8.37 9.33
CA VAL A 56 8.72 7.14 8.57
C VAL A 56 7.47 7.28 7.71
N ILE A 57 7.55 6.84 6.46
CA ILE A 57 6.39 6.57 5.60
C ILE A 57 6.35 5.07 5.36
N ALA A 58 5.32 4.40 5.86
CA ALA A 58 5.11 2.98 5.63
C ALA A 58 4.26 2.77 4.37
N ALA A 59 4.88 2.29 3.30
CA ALA A 59 4.15 1.90 2.09
C ALA A 59 3.52 0.52 2.28
N THR A 60 2.22 0.41 1.97
CA THR A 60 1.45 -0.82 2.13
C THR A 60 0.78 -1.19 0.82
N VAL A 61 1.22 -2.28 0.19
CA VAL A 61 0.58 -2.80 -1.02
C VAL A 61 -0.57 -3.72 -0.62
N ILE A 62 -1.77 -3.38 -1.07
CA ILE A 62 -3.02 -4.07 -0.71
C ILE A 62 -3.69 -4.51 -2.01
N GLY A 63 -3.91 -5.81 -2.18
CA GLY A 63 -4.77 -6.31 -3.26
C GLY A 63 -6.25 -6.04 -2.97
N ASP A 64 -7.05 -5.84 -4.00
CA ASP A 64 -8.48 -5.57 -3.84
C ASP A 64 -9.25 -6.74 -3.21
N GLY A 65 -8.80 -7.98 -3.40
CA GLY A 65 -9.31 -9.15 -2.70
C GLY A 65 -9.03 -9.14 -1.20
N GLU A 66 -7.84 -8.66 -0.79
CA GLU A 66 -7.53 -8.40 0.61
C GLU A 66 -8.37 -7.23 1.12
N GLY A 67 -8.54 -6.20 0.29
CA GLY A 67 -9.27 -4.96 0.60
C GLY A 67 -10.70 -5.19 1.12
N GLU A 68 -11.37 -6.25 0.68
CA GLU A 68 -12.73 -6.58 1.12
C GLU A 68 -12.80 -7.51 2.33
N THR A 69 -11.66 -7.90 2.92
CA THR A 69 -11.65 -8.69 4.17
C THR A 69 -12.09 -7.85 5.36
N GLY A 70 -12.75 -8.48 6.33
CA GLY A 70 -13.21 -7.78 7.53
C GLY A 70 -12.10 -7.04 8.29
N PRO A 71 -10.94 -7.68 8.56
CA PRO A 71 -9.84 -7.00 9.24
C PRO A 71 -9.30 -5.79 8.48
N LEU A 72 -9.14 -5.86 7.15
CA LEU A 72 -8.66 -4.72 6.39
C LEU A 72 -9.69 -3.59 6.29
N MET A 73 -10.97 -3.93 6.16
CA MET A 73 -12.05 -2.93 6.20
C MET A 73 -12.04 -2.14 7.52
N ALA A 74 -11.78 -2.80 8.65
CA ALA A 74 -11.57 -2.12 9.92
C ALA A 74 -10.24 -1.33 9.94
N GLY A 75 -9.21 -1.85 9.29
CA GLY A 75 -7.89 -1.23 9.19
C GLY A 75 -7.89 0.15 8.51
N TRP A 76 -8.84 0.41 7.59
CA TRP A 76 -8.99 1.75 6.98
C TRP A 76 -9.28 2.87 7.99
N LEU A 77 -9.79 2.53 9.17
CA LEU A 77 -10.02 3.49 10.25
C LEU A 77 -8.75 3.82 11.06
N SER A 78 -7.63 3.18 10.79
CA SER A 78 -6.38 3.38 11.53
C SER A 78 -5.85 4.82 11.45
N ASN A 79 -6.13 5.54 10.36
CA ASN A 79 -5.76 6.95 10.21
C ASN A 79 -6.33 7.85 11.32
N THR A 80 -7.46 7.49 11.93
CA THR A 80 -8.06 8.25 13.04
C THR A 80 -7.22 8.25 14.32
N PHE A 81 -6.26 7.32 14.44
CA PHE A 81 -5.38 7.20 15.59
C PHE A 81 -3.99 7.78 15.34
N ILE A 82 -3.68 8.15 14.10
CA ILE A 82 -2.38 8.69 13.71
C ILE A 82 -2.32 10.17 14.02
N ASN A 83 -1.29 10.58 14.77
CA ASN A 83 -1.00 11.99 15.03
C ASN A 83 0.16 12.44 14.11
N PRO A 84 -0.09 13.26 13.10
CA PRO A 84 0.93 13.65 12.13
C PRO A 84 2.09 14.49 12.71
N VAL A 85 2.00 14.89 13.97
CA VAL A 85 3.10 15.56 14.69
C VAL A 85 4.10 14.55 15.23
N ASN A 86 3.61 13.45 15.82
CA ASN A 86 4.43 12.49 16.56
C ASN A 86 4.61 11.16 15.84
N ASP A 87 3.69 10.83 14.92
CA ASP A 87 3.70 9.60 14.17
C ASP A 87 4.16 9.82 12.72
N GLY A 88 4.51 8.74 12.08
CA GLY A 88 4.79 8.71 10.65
C GLY A 88 3.51 8.77 9.81
N ALA A 89 3.61 8.36 8.57
CA ALA A 89 2.47 8.28 7.67
C ALA A 89 2.36 6.91 7.02
N ILE A 90 1.14 6.53 6.65
CA ILE A 90 0.87 5.33 5.85
C ILE A 90 0.62 5.78 4.42
N LEU A 91 1.24 5.08 3.46
CA LEU A 91 0.95 5.20 2.05
C LEU A 91 0.32 3.90 1.55
N PRO A 92 -1.02 3.75 1.59
CA PRO A 92 -1.66 2.59 1.02
C PRO A 92 -1.59 2.61 -0.50
N ILE A 93 -1.10 1.53 -1.08
CA ILE A 93 -1.08 1.31 -2.54
C ILE A 93 -2.12 0.22 -2.81
N PHE A 94 -3.33 0.66 -3.13
CA PHE A 94 -4.45 -0.24 -3.36
C PHE A 94 -4.44 -0.73 -4.81
N TYR A 95 -4.06 -2.00 -5.01
CA TYR A 95 -3.97 -2.61 -6.32
C TYR A 95 -5.31 -3.19 -6.75
N LEU A 96 -6.06 -2.40 -7.51
CA LEU A 96 -7.37 -2.76 -8.02
C LEU A 96 -7.22 -3.46 -9.38
N ASN A 97 -7.08 -4.78 -9.36
CA ASN A 97 -7.02 -5.61 -10.57
C ASN A 97 -8.36 -6.27 -10.94
N GLY A 98 -9.40 -6.01 -10.15
CA GLY A 98 -10.76 -6.45 -10.41
C GLY A 98 -11.07 -7.89 -10.03
N GLY A 99 -10.08 -8.67 -9.60
CA GLY A 99 -10.25 -10.10 -9.39
C GLY A 99 -9.59 -10.66 -8.16
N LYS A 100 -10.25 -11.62 -7.55
CA LYS A 100 -9.71 -12.56 -6.57
C LYS A 100 -9.83 -13.98 -7.13
N ILE A 101 -9.30 -14.99 -6.43
CA ILE A 101 -9.10 -16.36 -6.93
C ILE A 101 -10.27 -16.92 -7.75
N HIS A 102 -11.51 -16.67 -7.37
CA HIS A 102 -12.70 -17.22 -8.04
C HIS A 102 -13.68 -16.19 -8.58
N ASN A 103 -13.65 -14.95 -8.08
CA ASN A 103 -14.71 -13.98 -8.36
C ASN A 103 -14.14 -12.57 -8.56
N PRO A 104 -14.85 -11.69 -9.27
CA PRO A 104 -14.61 -10.25 -9.20
C PRO A 104 -14.71 -9.75 -7.76
N THR A 105 -13.95 -8.71 -7.44
CA THR A 105 -14.02 -8.07 -6.14
C THR A 105 -15.22 -7.11 -6.04
N ILE A 106 -15.57 -6.72 -4.81
CA ILE A 106 -16.60 -5.71 -4.58
C ILE A 106 -16.17 -4.38 -5.18
N PHE A 107 -14.87 -4.06 -5.09
CA PHE A 107 -14.31 -2.80 -5.56
C PHE A 107 -14.34 -2.67 -7.09
N GLU A 108 -14.21 -3.78 -7.83
CA GLU A 108 -14.36 -3.79 -9.30
C GLU A 108 -15.73 -3.29 -9.77
N ARG A 109 -16.75 -3.41 -8.94
CA ARG A 109 -18.12 -3.00 -9.27
C ARG A 109 -18.41 -1.55 -8.99
N LYS A 110 -17.42 -0.80 -8.50
CA LYS A 110 -17.55 0.61 -8.13
C LYS A 110 -16.93 1.50 -9.20
N THR A 111 -17.55 2.65 -9.40
CA THR A 111 -16.96 3.71 -10.21
C THR A 111 -15.87 4.44 -9.43
N ASP A 112 -15.04 5.19 -10.14
CA ASP A 112 -14.01 6.03 -9.50
C ASP A 112 -14.61 7.06 -8.54
N GLU A 113 -15.79 7.58 -8.85
CA GLU A 113 -16.52 8.50 -7.96
C GLU A 113 -16.98 7.81 -6.68
N GLU A 114 -17.50 6.57 -6.79
CA GLU A 114 -17.90 5.78 -5.63
C GLU A 114 -16.70 5.38 -4.76
N LEU A 115 -15.57 5.06 -5.39
CA LEU A 115 -14.32 4.77 -4.68
C LEU A 115 -13.78 6.02 -3.98
N THR A 116 -13.83 7.17 -4.66
CA THR A 116 -13.44 8.46 -4.07
C THR A 116 -14.25 8.75 -2.81
N LEU A 117 -15.58 8.71 -2.92
CA LEU A 117 -16.48 8.95 -1.79
C LEU A 117 -16.26 7.95 -0.64
N PHE A 118 -15.98 6.70 -0.98
CA PHE A 118 -15.72 5.65 0.01
C PHE A 118 -14.44 5.95 0.81
N PHE A 119 -13.34 6.25 0.15
CA PHE A 119 -12.07 6.51 0.82
C PHE A 119 -12.04 7.87 1.52
N GLU A 120 -12.61 8.92 0.93
CA GLU A 120 -12.75 10.23 1.58
C GLU A 120 -13.62 10.14 2.83
N GLY A 121 -14.70 9.34 2.80
CA GLY A 121 -15.55 9.11 3.97
C GLY A 121 -14.82 8.39 5.12
N LEU A 122 -13.72 7.72 4.83
CA LEU A 122 -12.83 7.10 5.82
C LEU A 122 -11.62 7.98 6.18
N GLY A 123 -11.56 9.21 5.64
CA GLY A 123 -10.48 10.16 5.92
C GLY A 123 -9.21 9.97 5.07
N TRP A 124 -9.30 9.27 3.95
CA TRP A 124 -8.19 9.08 3.02
C TRP A 124 -8.38 9.94 1.77
N LYS A 125 -7.29 10.45 1.21
CA LYS A 125 -7.27 11.15 -0.08
C LYS A 125 -6.86 10.18 -1.18
N PRO A 126 -7.79 9.66 -2.02
CA PRO A 126 -7.43 8.76 -3.11
C PRO A 126 -6.74 9.50 -4.25
N ILE A 127 -5.70 8.87 -4.81
CA ILE A 127 -4.98 9.31 -5.99
C ILE A 127 -5.00 8.16 -6.99
N PHE A 128 -5.65 8.35 -8.13
CA PHE A 128 -5.77 7.28 -9.13
C PHE A 128 -4.57 7.24 -10.06
N ALA A 129 -4.08 6.02 -10.31
CA ALA A 129 -3.04 5.71 -11.28
C ALA A 129 -3.57 4.66 -12.27
N ASP A 130 -4.43 5.09 -13.21
CA ASP A 130 -4.96 4.17 -14.23
C ASP A 130 -3.92 3.94 -15.32
N VAL A 131 -3.35 2.73 -15.33
CA VAL A 131 -2.38 2.28 -16.33
C VAL A 131 -3.00 1.38 -17.41
N THR A 132 -4.31 1.14 -17.36
CA THR A 132 -5.01 0.18 -18.22
C THR A 132 -4.80 0.48 -19.71
N ALA A 133 -4.98 1.74 -20.11
CA ALA A 133 -4.84 2.18 -21.50
C ALA A 133 -3.40 2.13 -22.05
N ILE A 134 -2.41 2.06 -21.16
CA ILE A 134 -0.98 2.08 -21.50
C ILE A 134 -0.24 0.83 -21.01
N SER A 135 -0.98 -0.22 -20.64
CA SER A 135 -0.43 -1.44 -20.02
C SER A 135 0.60 -2.17 -20.89
N GLU A 136 0.51 -2.05 -22.22
CA GLU A 136 1.49 -2.61 -23.15
C GLU A 136 2.80 -1.79 -23.22
N ASN A 137 2.76 -0.52 -22.81
CA ASN A 137 3.94 0.34 -22.71
C ASN A 137 4.40 0.40 -21.25
N HIS A 138 5.19 -0.58 -20.84
CA HIS A 138 5.67 -0.68 -19.46
C HIS A 138 6.43 0.54 -18.97
N GLU A 139 7.21 1.20 -19.84
CA GLU A 139 7.97 2.41 -19.47
C GLU A 139 7.02 3.57 -19.15
N ALA A 140 6.01 3.80 -19.97
CA ALA A 140 5.00 4.82 -19.73
C ALA A 140 4.16 4.51 -18.47
N ALA A 141 3.78 3.24 -18.26
CA ALA A 141 3.05 2.81 -17.08
C ALA A 141 3.87 3.04 -15.79
N HIS A 142 5.16 2.69 -15.81
CA HIS A 142 6.04 2.95 -14.67
C HIS A 142 6.24 4.45 -14.42
N ALA A 143 6.40 5.25 -15.47
CA ALA A 143 6.55 6.70 -15.34
C ALA A 143 5.29 7.35 -14.74
N LEU A 144 4.10 6.94 -15.19
CA LEU A 144 2.84 7.42 -14.62
C LEU A 144 2.72 7.03 -13.13
N PHE A 145 2.98 5.77 -12.81
CA PHE A 145 2.90 5.30 -11.43
C PHE A 145 3.90 6.02 -10.52
N ALA A 146 5.13 6.21 -10.97
CA ALA A 146 6.15 6.96 -10.23
C ALA A 146 5.70 8.41 -9.97
N ALA A 147 5.13 9.10 -10.97
CA ALA A 147 4.62 10.45 -10.80
C ALA A 147 3.47 10.52 -9.77
N LYS A 148 2.61 9.50 -9.73
CA LYS A 148 1.53 9.41 -8.74
C LYS A 148 2.02 9.09 -7.33
N LEU A 149 3.09 8.32 -7.20
CA LEU A 149 3.77 8.11 -5.92
C LEU A 149 4.42 9.40 -5.41
N ASP A 150 5.09 10.15 -6.29
CA ASP A 150 5.67 11.44 -5.93
C ASP A 150 4.59 12.42 -5.45
N GLU A 151 3.46 12.52 -6.16
CA GLU A 151 2.28 13.31 -5.76
C GLU A 151 1.81 12.93 -4.36
N ALA A 152 1.65 11.64 -4.07
CA ALA A 152 1.21 11.15 -2.77
C ALA A 152 2.19 11.48 -1.64
N ILE A 153 3.49 11.27 -1.90
CA ILE A 153 4.55 11.58 -0.93
C ILE A 153 4.62 13.09 -0.64
N GLU A 154 4.45 13.93 -1.64
CA GLU A 154 4.41 15.37 -1.47
C GLU A 154 3.22 15.82 -0.61
N GLU A 155 2.03 15.25 -0.83
CA GLU A 155 0.85 15.53 -0.01
C GLU A 155 1.06 15.08 1.44
N ILE A 156 1.59 13.90 1.68
CA ILE A 156 1.94 13.42 3.03
C ILE A 156 2.89 14.41 3.73
N LYS A 157 3.98 14.78 3.06
CA LYS A 157 4.96 15.72 3.62
C LYS A 157 4.36 17.09 3.92
N LYS A 158 3.45 17.56 3.08
CA LYS A 158 2.72 18.81 3.28
C LYS A 158 1.87 18.75 4.55
N VAL A 159 1.05 17.70 4.70
CA VAL A 159 0.21 17.50 5.90
C VAL A 159 1.07 17.43 7.17
N GLN A 160 2.16 16.64 7.16
CA GLN A 160 3.08 16.56 8.29
C GLN A 160 3.73 17.91 8.63
N ALA A 161 4.13 18.68 7.61
CA ALA A 161 4.73 20.00 7.82
C ALA A 161 3.73 21.01 8.39
N GLU A 162 2.47 20.98 7.97
CA GLU A 162 1.40 21.83 8.48
C GLU A 162 1.06 21.46 9.93
N ALA A 163 0.90 20.18 10.24
CA ALA A 163 0.66 19.71 11.59
C ALA A 163 1.75 20.13 12.58
N ARG A 164 3.02 20.00 12.19
CA ARG A 164 4.18 20.39 13.01
C ARG A 164 4.27 21.91 13.23
N LYS A 165 3.59 22.73 12.44
CA LYS A 165 3.48 24.19 12.64
C LYS A 165 2.39 24.59 13.67
N GLY A 166 1.65 23.64 14.20
CA GLY A 166 0.63 23.88 15.23
C GLY A 166 -0.81 24.00 14.69
N SER A 167 -1.06 23.64 13.43
CA SER A 167 -2.40 23.59 12.82
C SER A 167 -3.01 22.17 12.89
N ALA A 168 -2.85 21.49 14.01
CA ALA A 168 -3.28 20.09 14.18
C ALA A 168 -4.81 19.85 14.12
N GLU A 169 -5.61 20.90 14.06
CA GLU A 169 -7.09 20.78 14.06
C GLU A 169 -7.69 20.46 12.69
N ASP A 170 -6.93 20.63 11.59
CA ASP A 170 -7.45 20.46 10.21
C ASP A 170 -6.76 19.36 9.39
N CYS A 171 -5.91 18.53 9.99
CA CYS A 171 -5.16 17.51 9.26
C CYS A 171 -5.90 16.18 9.20
N LEU A 172 -6.64 15.97 8.12
CA LEU A 172 -7.00 14.63 7.64
C LEU A 172 -5.81 14.07 6.83
N LEU A 173 -5.34 12.88 7.17
CA LEU A 173 -4.31 12.14 6.41
C LEU A 173 -4.95 11.32 5.29
#